data_e7428794429fcb3a926c09bad895936e
#
_entry.id   e7428794429fcb3a926c09bad895936e
#
_cell.length_a   1.000
_cell.length_b   1.000
_cell.length_c   1.000
_cell.angle_alpha   90.00
_cell.angle_beta   90.00
_cell.angle_gamma   90.00
#
_symmetry.space_group_name_H-M   'P 1'
#
loop_
_entity.id
_entity.type
_entity.pdbx_description
1 polymer ?
#
loop_
_entity_poly.entity_id
_entity_poly.type
_entity_poly.pdbx_seq_one_letter_code
_entity_poly.pdbx_strand_id
1 'polypeptide(L)'
;MNRQALVCRNILEKPDITQREMAKNMDISLGTVNGLVKECLAEGYIAEEENGKEKYLILLEKGKELLKPYKVDGALIIAAGFGSRFVPLTFETPKGLLEVFGERMIERQIKQLHEVGIHDITIAVGYLKEKFEYLLNFGISNII
;
A
#
# COMPACT_ATOMS: atom_id res chain seq x y z
N MET A 1 -0.02 3.18 13.47
CA MET A 1 -1.49 3.30 13.28
C MET A 1 -2.18 2.88 14.57
N ASN A 2 -3.19 3.62 15.03
CA ASN A 2 -3.93 3.19 16.22
C ASN A 2 -4.84 1.98 15.89
N ARG A 3 -5.30 1.24 16.93
CA ARG A 3 -6.07 -0.01 16.72
C ARG A 3 -7.44 0.22 16.08
N GLN A 4 -8.10 1.32 16.36
CA GLN A 4 -9.38 1.68 15.75
C GLN A 4 -9.21 2.00 14.24
N ALA A 5 -8.13 2.70 13.86
CA ALA A 5 -7.81 2.92 12.46
C ALA A 5 -7.49 1.61 11.72
N LEU A 6 -6.88 0.61 12.40
CA LEU A 6 -6.68 -0.72 11.81
C LEU A 6 -8.01 -1.45 11.54
N VAL A 7 -9.00 -1.34 12.43
CA VAL A 7 -10.35 -1.88 12.18
C VAL A 7 -10.97 -1.18 10.96
N CYS A 8 -10.97 0.15 10.93
CA CYS A 8 -11.49 0.92 9.81
C CYS A 8 -10.81 0.56 8.48
N ARG A 9 -9.48 0.37 8.48
CA ARG A 9 -8.71 -0.04 7.31
C ARG A 9 -9.11 -1.43 6.81
N ASN A 10 -9.26 -2.40 7.70
CA ASN A 10 -9.69 -3.75 7.33
C ASN A 10 -11.07 -3.73 6.62
N ILE A 11 -12.00 -2.90 7.10
CA ILE A 11 -13.33 -2.75 6.48
C ILE A 11 -13.22 -2.04 5.12
N LEU A 12 -12.34 -1.04 4.99
CA LEU A 12 -12.12 -0.34 3.73
C LEU A 12 -11.54 -1.26 2.66
N GLU A 13 -10.56 -2.10 3.03
CA GLU A 13 -9.87 -3.02 2.11
C GLU A 13 -10.76 -4.22 1.73
N LYS A 14 -11.62 -4.68 2.66
CA LYS A 14 -12.53 -5.80 2.45
C LYS A 14 -13.86 -5.53 3.16
N PRO A 15 -14.89 -5.01 2.46
CA PRO A 15 -16.17 -4.63 3.07
C PRO A 15 -16.94 -5.76 3.77
N ASP A 16 -16.76 -7.01 3.36
CA ASP A 16 -17.37 -8.21 3.92
C ASP A 16 -16.49 -8.95 4.94
N ILE A 17 -15.44 -8.28 5.44
CA ILE A 17 -14.49 -8.88 6.36
C ILE A 17 -15.13 -9.29 7.68
N THR A 18 -14.86 -10.53 8.11
CA THR A 18 -15.32 -11.03 9.40
C THR A 18 -14.38 -10.60 10.53
N GLN A 19 -14.88 -10.54 11.76
CA GLN A 19 -14.05 -10.24 12.94
C GLN A 19 -12.94 -11.28 13.15
N ARG A 20 -13.13 -12.53 12.72
CA ARG A 20 -12.08 -13.56 12.76
C ARG A 20 -10.94 -13.27 11.80
N GLU A 21 -11.26 -12.81 10.59
CA GLU A 21 -10.26 -12.38 9.61
C GLU A 21 -9.52 -11.13 10.10
N MET A 22 -10.24 -10.14 10.67
CA MET A 22 -9.61 -8.97 11.30
C MET A 22 -8.63 -9.39 12.40
N ALA A 23 -9.00 -10.33 13.27
CA ALA A 23 -8.14 -10.84 14.33
C ALA A 23 -6.84 -11.42 13.77
N LYS A 24 -6.93 -12.18 12.67
CA LYS A 24 -5.79 -12.75 11.97
C LYS A 24 -4.92 -11.66 11.31
N ASN A 25 -5.53 -10.69 10.61
CA ASN A 25 -4.82 -9.60 9.94
C ASN A 25 -4.10 -8.68 10.93
N MET A 26 -4.68 -8.47 12.11
CA MET A 26 -4.15 -7.58 13.14
C MET A 26 -3.25 -8.29 14.15
N ASP A 27 -3.11 -9.62 14.06
CA ASP A 27 -2.37 -10.48 15.00
C ASP A 27 -2.79 -10.27 16.46
N ILE A 28 -4.11 -10.26 16.72
CA ILE A 28 -4.71 -10.07 18.04
C ILE A 28 -5.85 -11.07 18.27
N SER A 29 -6.27 -11.20 19.52
CA SER A 29 -7.36 -12.11 19.88
C SER A 29 -8.72 -11.63 19.31
N LEU A 30 -9.62 -12.58 19.02
CA LEU A 30 -10.99 -12.27 18.59
C LEU A 30 -11.75 -11.42 19.63
N GLY A 31 -11.52 -11.67 20.92
CA GLY A 31 -12.11 -10.88 22.01
C GLY A 31 -11.66 -9.41 21.95
N THR A 32 -10.38 -9.17 21.65
CA THR A 32 -9.85 -7.80 21.47
C THR A 32 -10.47 -7.13 20.27
N VAL A 33 -10.62 -7.83 19.13
CA VAL A 33 -11.30 -7.28 17.94
C VAL A 33 -12.75 -6.93 18.25
N ASN A 34 -13.48 -7.79 18.96
CA ASN A 34 -14.86 -7.53 19.35
C ASN A 34 -14.99 -6.25 20.19
N GLY A 35 -14.07 -6.05 21.14
CA GLY A 35 -13.98 -4.79 21.91
C GLY A 35 -13.76 -3.58 21.02
N LEU A 36 -12.78 -3.64 20.13
CA LEU A 36 -12.44 -2.56 19.20
C LEU A 36 -13.60 -2.23 18.22
N VAL A 37 -14.30 -3.24 17.72
CA VAL A 37 -15.49 -3.05 16.87
C VAL A 37 -16.59 -2.33 17.64
N LYS A 38 -16.86 -2.70 18.89
CA LYS A 38 -17.83 -1.99 19.75
C LYS A 38 -17.44 -0.53 20.00
N GLU A 39 -16.16 -0.26 20.24
CA GLU A 39 -15.64 1.10 20.37
C GLU A 39 -15.82 1.90 19.06
N CYS A 40 -15.49 1.31 17.91
CA CYS A 40 -15.67 1.96 16.61
C CYS A 40 -17.13 2.26 16.28
N LEU A 41 -18.06 1.39 16.67
CA LEU A 41 -19.50 1.63 16.57
C LEU A 41 -19.95 2.78 17.48
N ALA A 42 -19.52 2.79 18.74
CA ALA A 42 -19.84 3.84 19.69
C ALA A 42 -19.32 5.22 19.28
N GLU A 43 -18.09 5.26 18.70
CA GLU A 43 -17.48 6.48 18.19
C GLU A 43 -18.05 6.94 16.84
N GLY A 44 -18.85 6.11 16.18
CA GLY A 44 -19.42 6.42 14.85
C GLY A 44 -18.39 6.37 13.72
N TYR A 45 -17.36 5.57 13.84
CA TYR A 45 -16.42 5.31 12.75
C TYR A 45 -16.94 4.29 11.75
N ILE A 46 -17.76 3.35 12.25
CA ILE A 46 -18.39 2.29 11.48
C ILE A 46 -19.85 2.15 11.90
N ALA A 47 -20.66 1.48 11.08
CA ALA A 47 -22.01 1.07 11.42
C ALA A 47 -22.24 -0.40 11.04
N GLU A 48 -23.27 -1.01 11.64
CA GLU A 48 -23.76 -2.32 11.21
C GLU A 48 -24.91 -2.12 10.21
N GLU A 49 -24.86 -2.84 9.11
CA GLU A 49 -25.96 -2.97 8.17
C GLU A 49 -26.38 -4.44 8.03
N GLU A 50 -27.63 -4.66 7.70
CA GLU A 50 -28.21 -5.98 7.49
C GLU A 50 -28.63 -6.13 6.03
N ASN A 51 -28.22 -7.22 5.41
CA ASN A 51 -28.72 -7.65 4.11
C ASN A 51 -29.30 -9.08 4.24
N GLY A 52 -30.62 -9.14 4.43
CA GLY A 52 -31.31 -10.40 4.71
C GLY A 52 -30.97 -10.95 6.09
N LYS A 53 -30.22 -12.08 6.14
CA LYS A 53 -29.80 -12.71 7.41
C LYS A 53 -28.35 -12.40 7.80
N GLU A 54 -27.63 -11.70 6.94
CA GLU A 54 -26.21 -11.38 7.16
C GLU A 54 -26.05 -9.95 7.65
N LYS A 55 -25.23 -9.81 8.71
CA LYS A 55 -24.80 -8.51 9.22
C LYS A 55 -23.38 -8.24 8.76
N TYR A 56 -23.16 -7.04 8.27
CA TYR A 56 -21.83 -6.59 7.86
C TYR A 56 -21.55 -5.18 8.38
N LEU A 57 -20.27 -4.86 8.45
CA LEU A 57 -19.79 -3.57 8.93
C LEU A 57 -19.52 -2.65 7.74
N ILE A 58 -19.99 -1.41 7.84
CA ILE A 58 -19.70 -0.36 6.87
C ILE A 58 -18.85 0.73 7.49
N LEU A 59 -17.97 1.33 6.70
CA LEU A 59 -17.13 2.44 7.10
C LEU A 59 -17.88 3.76 6.88
N LEU A 60 -18.06 4.53 7.95
CA LEU A 60 -18.67 5.86 7.91
C LEU A 60 -17.64 6.95 7.58
N GLU A 61 -18.11 8.16 7.23
CA GLU A 61 -17.22 9.29 6.89
C GLU A 61 -16.23 9.62 8.01
N LYS A 62 -16.66 9.57 9.27
CA LYS A 62 -15.76 9.77 10.42
C LYS A 62 -14.63 8.72 10.48
N GLY A 63 -14.92 7.49 10.10
CA GLY A 63 -13.92 6.42 9.99
C GLY A 63 -12.94 6.66 8.83
N LYS A 64 -13.42 7.16 7.70
CA LYS A 64 -12.56 7.58 6.57
C LYS A 64 -11.65 8.75 6.96
N GLU A 65 -12.17 9.74 7.69
CA GLU A 65 -11.38 10.84 8.24
C GLU A 65 -10.26 10.35 9.17
N LEU A 66 -10.55 9.34 10.02
CA LEU A 66 -9.56 8.72 10.89
C LEU A 66 -8.40 8.07 10.09
N LEU A 67 -8.66 7.63 8.87
CA LEU A 67 -7.65 7.01 7.99
C LEU A 67 -6.81 8.02 7.20
N LYS A 68 -7.25 9.26 7.03
CA LYS A 68 -6.53 10.27 6.24
C LYS A 68 -5.05 10.43 6.60
N PRO A 69 -4.63 10.52 7.90
CA PRO A 69 -3.23 10.63 8.27
C PRO A 69 -2.36 9.42 7.89
N TYR A 70 -2.99 8.30 7.56
CA TYR A 70 -2.33 7.04 7.22
C TYR A 70 -2.38 6.72 5.73
N LYS A 71 -3.02 7.57 4.93
CA LYS A 71 -3.05 7.45 3.48
C LYS A 71 -1.70 7.88 2.91
N VAL A 72 -1.16 7.06 2.04
CA VAL A 72 0.02 7.40 1.24
C VAL A 72 -0.48 7.85 -0.13
N ASP A 73 -0.22 9.11 -0.48
CA ASP A 73 -0.71 9.70 -1.73
C ASP A 73 0.26 9.46 -2.90
N GLY A 74 1.55 9.28 -2.62
CA GLY A 74 2.55 9.03 -3.64
C GLY A 74 3.81 8.38 -3.10
N ALA A 75 4.70 7.97 -3.99
CA ALA A 75 5.99 7.36 -3.68
C ALA A 75 7.12 8.04 -4.44
N LEU A 76 8.27 8.18 -3.81
CA LEU A 76 9.52 8.59 -4.43
C LEU A 76 10.50 7.41 -4.39
N ILE A 77 10.88 6.90 -5.57
CA ILE A 77 11.93 5.88 -5.70
C ILE A 77 13.24 6.56 -6.04
N ILE A 78 14.25 6.41 -5.19
CA ILE A 78 15.59 6.98 -5.45
C ILE A 78 16.45 5.92 -6.15
N ALA A 79 16.70 6.10 -7.43
CA ALA A 79 17.48 5.21 -8.31
C ALA A 79 18.73 5.89 -8.89
N ALA A 80 19.26 6.91 -8.23
CA ALA A 80 20.36 7.74 -8.74
C ALA A 80 21.76 7.09 -8.59
N GLY A 81 21.89 6.02 -7.80
CA GLY A 81 23.19 5.43 -7.47
C GLY A 81 23.81 4.61 -8.60
N PHE A 82 25.14 4.70 -8.76
CA PHE A 82 25.91 3.91 -9.72
C PHE A 82 25.88 2.40 -9.45
N GLY A 83 25.73 1.99 -8.17
CA GLY A 83 25.69 0.57 -7.79
C GLY A 83 27.07 -0.10 -7.89
N SER A 84 28.12 0.54 -7.38
CA SER A 84 29.52 0.08 -7.44
C SER A 84 29.76 -1.36 -6.99
N ARG A 85 28.92 -1.88 -6.10
CA ARG A 85 29.00 -3.27 -5.61
C ARG A 85 28.63 -4.31 -6.68
N PHE A 86 28.04 -3.89 -7.78
CA PHE A 86 27.60 -4.75 -8.89
C PHE A 86 28.43 -4.58 -10.15
N VAL A 87 29.56 -3.87 -10.07
CA VAL A 87 30.52 -3.77 -11.18
C VAL A 87 31.05 -5.18 -11.52
N PRO A 88 31.19 -5.56 -12.82
CA PRO A 88 31.05 -4.69 -14.02
C PRO A 88 29.61 -4.53 -14.57
N LEU A 89 28.62 -5.20 -14.02
CA LEU A 89 27.25 -5.19 -14.55
C LEU A 89 26.65 -3.78 -14.63
N THR A 90 26.98 -2.92 -13.67
CA THR A 90 26.45 -1.56 -13.59
C THR A 90 27.15 -0.53 -14.48
N PHE A 91 28.21 -0.91 -15.25
CA PHE A 91 28.78 -0.04 -16.26
C PHE A 91 27.81 0.27 -17.40
N GLU A 92 26.98 -0.69 -17.78
CA GLU A 92 26.06 -0.56 -18.90
C GLU A 92 24.59 -0.51 -18.46
N THR A 93 24.28 -1.05 -17.27
CA THR A 93 22.89 -1.14 -16.77
C THR A 93 22.83 -0.60 -15.35
N PRO A 94 22.02 0.47 -15.09
CA PRO A 94 21.79 0.99 -13.74
C PRO A 94 21.30 -0.12 -12.81
N LYS A 95 21.70 -0.08 -11.53
CA LYS A 95 21.33 -1.09 -10.54
C LYS A 95 19.81 -1.38 -10.50
N GLY A 96 18.98 -0.34 -10.58
CA GLY A 96 17.51 -0.49 -10.53
C GLY A 96 16.93 -1.23 -11.73
N LEU A 97 17.67 -1.27 -12.85
CA LEU A 97 17.29 -1.94 -14.09
C LEU A 97 17.88 -3.36 -14.23
N LEU A 98 18.67 -3.80 -13.24
CA LEU A 98 19.17 -5.18 -13.23
C LEU A 98 17.98 -6.15 -13.10
N GLU A 99 18.04 -7.23 -13.87
CA GLU A 99 17.03 -8.28 -13.84
C GLU A 99 17.36 -9.31 -12.76
N VAL A 100 16.34 -9.66 -12.00
CA VAL A 100 16.39 -10.73 -11.01
C VAL A 100 15.20 -11.66 -11.29
N PHE A 101 15.49 -12.91 -11.57
CA PHE A 101 14.49 -13.90 -11.99
C PHE A 101 13.62 -13.47 -13.19
N GLY A 102 14.24 -12.79 -14.18
CA GLY A 102 13.55 -12.37 -15.40
C GLY A 102 12.69 -11.11 -15.27
N GLU A 103 12.77 -10.39 -14.15
CA GLU A 103 12.05 -9.14 -13.92
C GLU A 103 13.02 -8.06 -13.42
N ARG A 104 12.89 -6.83 -13.92
CA ARG A 104 13.68 -5.69 -13.43
C ARG A 104 13.23 -5.28 -12.04
N MET A 105 14.19 -5.05 -11.15
CA MET A 105 13.92 -4.72 -9.74
C MET A 105 12.97 -3.53 -9.60
N ILE A 106 13.16 -2.47 -10.38
CA ILE A 106 12.33 -1.26 -10.31
C ILE A 106 10.90 -1.50 -10.80
N GLU A 107 10.72 -2.32 -11.85
CA GLU A 107 9.39 -2.67 -12.38
C GLU A 107 8.57 -3.44 -11.35
N ARG A 108 9.22 -4.37 -10.64
CA ARG A 108 8.59 -5.10 -9.54
C ARG A 108 8.16 -4.17 -8.41
N GLN A 109 8.99 -3.18 -8.03
CA GLN A 109 8.65 -2.19 -7.01
C GLN A 109 7.44 -1.34 -7.43
N ILE A 110 7.41 -0.89 -8.70
CA ILE A 110 6.28 -0.12 -9.24
C ILE A 110 5.00 -0.95 -9.19
N LYS A 111 5.03 -2.22 -9.61
CA LYS A 111 3.87 -3.12 -9.54
C LYS A 111 3.36 -3.27 -8.11
N GLN A 112 4.26 -3.50 -7.14
CA GLN A 112 3.89 -3.62 -5.72
C GLN A 112 3.25 -2.33 -5.17
N LEU A 113 3.71 -1.15 -5.60
CA LEU A 113 3.09 0.12 -5.23
C LEU A 113 1.69 0.25 -5.83
N HIS A 114 1.50 -0.11 -7.11
CA HIS A 114 0.19 -0.11 -7.76
C HIS A 114 -0.79 -1.08 -7.10
N GLU A 115 -0.34 -2.28 -6.70
CA GLU A 115 -1.15 -3.28 -6.00
C GLU A 115 -1.73 -2.78 -4.68
N VAL A 116 -1.03 -1.87 -4.00
CA VAL A 116 -1.51 -1.22 -2.76
C VAL A 116 -2.16 0.15 -3.00
N GLY A 117 -2.45 0.48 -4.27
CA GLY A 117 -3.20 1.68 -4.65
C GLY A 117 -2.38 2.97 -4.71
N ILE A 118 -1.04 2.89 -4.74
CA ILE A 118 -0.15 4.03 -4.91
C ILE A 118 0.19 4.15 -6.40
N HIS A 119 -0.39 5.13 -7.07
CA HIS A 119 -0.22 5.36 -8.50
C HIS A 119 0.59 6.61 -8.83
N ASP A 120 0.70 7.56 -7.91
CA ASP A 120 1.56 8.72 -8.07
C ASP A 120 2.99 8.37 -7.66
N ILE A 121 3.81 7.97 -8.64
CA ILE A 121 5.17 7.49 -8.43
C ILE A 121 6.14 8.39 -9.18
N THR A 122 7.06 9.01 -8.45
CA THR A 122 8.19 9.75 -8.99
C THR A 122 9.47 8.94 -8.82
N ILE A 123 10.31 8.89 -9.84
CA ILE A 123 11.63 8.23 -9.78
C ILE A 123 12.71 9.29 -9.90
N ALA A 124 13.59 9.37 -8.89
CA ALA A 124 14.79 10.18 -8.95
C ALA A 124 15.95 9.36 -9.52
N VAL A 125 16.47 9.79 -10.66
CA VAL A 125 17.53 9.09 -11.40
C VAL A 125 18.79 9.93 -11.47
N GLY A 126 19.89 9.30 -11.86
CA GLY A 126 21.19 9.98 -12.04
C GLY A 126 22.00 9.29 -13.13
N TYR A 127 22.77 8.27 -12.75
CA TYR A 127 23.59 7.51 -13.69
C TYR A 127 22.74 6.79 -14.74
N LEU A 128 23.05 7.01 -16.03
CA LEU A 128 22.34 6.46 -17.19
C LEU A 128 20.82 6.72 -17.14
N LYS A 129 20.43 7.95 -16.78
CA LYS A 129 19.04 8.36 -16.59
C LYS A 129 18.14 8.05 -17.80
N GLU A 130 18.67 8.15 -19.02
CA GLU A 130 17.97 7.87 -20.28
C GLU A 130 17.40 6.45 -20.35
N LYS A 131 18.02 5.50 -19.65
CA LYS A 131 17.55 4.11 -19.60
C LYS A 131 16.27 3.91 -18.79
N PHE A 132 15.86 4.91 -18.00
CA PHE A 132 14.64 4.86 -17.20
C PHE A 132 13.42 5.47 -17.90
N GLU A 133 13.58 6.17 -19.01
CA GLU A 133 12.50 6.91 -19.69
C GLU A 133 11.31 6.04 -20.08
N TYR A 134 11.54 4.76 -20.43
CA TYR A 134 10.48 3.81 -20.76
C TYR A 134 9.47 3.59 -19.60
N LEU A 135 9.89 3.84 -18.35
CA LEU A 135 9.04 3.68 -17.17
C LEU A 135 7.88 4.69 -17.13
N LEU A 136 7.95 5.79 -17.87
CA LEU A 136 6.79 6.69 -18.07
C LEU A 136 5.60 5.95 -18.68
N ASN A 137 5.86 4.99 -19.57
CA ASN A 137 4.84 4.12 -20.16
C ASN A 137 4.47 2.92 -19.25
N PHE A 138 5.19 2.76 -18.13
CA PHE A 138 4.98 1.67 -17.17
C PHE A 138 4.07 2.09 -15.99
N GLY A 139 3.53 3.31 -16.02
CA GLY A 139 2.57 3.80 -15.04
C GLY A 139 3.17 4.59 -13.89
N ILE A 140 4.32 5.24 -14.09
CA ILE A 140 4.85 6.24 -13.17
C ILE A 140 4.43 7.64 -13.59
N SER A 141 4.40 8.57 -12.62
CA SER A 141 3.99 9.95 -12.86
C SER A 141 5.11 10.83 -13.38
N ASN A 142 6.34 10.64 -12.88
CA ASN A 142 7.45 11.53 -13.20
C ASN A 142 8.84 10.89 -13.04
N ILE A 143 9.83 11.44 -13.76
CA ILE A 143 11.27 11.16 -13.61
C ILE A 143 12.00 12.49 -13.36
N ILE A 144 12.80 12.57 -12.31
CA ILE A 144 13.57 13.75 -11.92
C ILE A 144 15.06 13.46 -11.80
#